data_d441c32a328aa4d1b131b7f6128b4c18
#
_entry.id   d441c32a328aa4d1b131b7f6128b4c18
#
_cell.length_a   1.000
_cell.length_b   1.000
_cell.length_c   1.000
_cell.angle_alpha   90.00
_cell.angle_beta   90.00
_cell.angle_gamma   90.00
#
_symmetry.space_group_name_H-M   'P 1'
#
loop_
_entity.id
_entity.type
_entity.pdbx_description
1 polymer ?
#
loop_
_entity_poly.entity_id
_entity_poly.type
_entity_poly.pdbx_seq_one_letter_code
_entity_poly.pdbx_strand_id
1 'polypeptide(L)'
;MHHHPYNRKPITVFSFFFLIYHIPQPIEARNPSQFTIKPSRHNVNIPEIKRHLHRFGYLQRNNNNVSFEQALSRYQKNLGLPITGKPDSDTLSHVRLPRCGFPDDVDSKTPPFHTKQKYVYFPGRPRWTRDDNIPLQLTYAFSQENLTPYLTPTQIRRVFRHAFAKWASVIPVSFVETEDYDTADIKIGFFAGDHGDGEPFDGVLGVLAHTFSPENGRLHLDKAETWAVDFHEEKSTVAVDLESVAVHEIGHVLGLGHSSAKDAAMYPTLKPRSKKVDLNVDDVVGVQSLYGTNPNFNLSGLLASETSTNLAADGKLVRSEGMIYSTLSTLFVLGFLNL
;
A
#
# COMPACT_ATOMS: atom_id res chain seq x y z
N MET A 1 -98.24 12.79 25.52
CA MET A 1 -96.92 13.30 25.82
C MET A 1 -95.99 12.73 24.77
N HIS A 2 -95.64 13.48 23.77
CA HIS A 2 -94.86 13.02 22.64
C HIS A 2 -93.44 13.53 22.78
N HIS A 3 -92.45 12.57 22.87
CA HIS A 3 -91.03 12.90 22.78
C HIS A 3 -90.58 12.68 21.35
N HIS A 4 -90.12 13.74 20.72
CA HIS A 4 -89.41 13.67 19.44
C HIS A 4 -87.94 13.31 19.67
N PRO A 5 -87.31 12.36 18.92
CA PRO A 5 -85.89 12.14 18.97
C PRO A 5 -85.23 13.07 17.93
N TYR A 6 -84.19 13.77 18.39
CA TYR A 6 -83.36 14.69 17.61
C TYR A 6 -82.32 13.86 16.86
N ASN A 7 -82.42 13.85 15.55
CA ASN A 7 -81.53 13.11 14.64
C ASN A 7 -80.31 13.95 14.31
N ARG A 8 -79.15 13.66 14.92
CA ARG A 8 -77.82 14.26 14.56
C ARG A 8 -77.18 13.42 13.54
N LYS A 9 -76.96 13.97 12.33
CA LYS A 9 -76.06 13.35 11.30
C LYS A 9 -74.58 13.47 11.70
N PRO A 10 -73.78 12.46 11.50
CA PRO A 10 -72.32 12.55 11.77
C PRO A 10 -71.68 13.39 10.67
N ILE A 11 -70.86 14.35 11.09
CA ILE A 11 -69.96 15.11 10.22
C ILE A 11 -68.74 14.22 9.94
N THR A 12 -68.57 13.77 8.70
CA THR A 12 -67.40 13.02 8.26
C THR A 12 -66.28 14.05 7.97
N VAL A 13 -65.29 14.10 8.87
CA VAL A 13 -64.08 14.88 8.67
C VAL A 13 -63.12 14.06 7.80
N PHE A 14 -62.96 14.47 6.54
CA PHE A 14 -61.90 13.95 5.65
C PHE A 14 -60.58 14.57 6.06
N SER A 15 -59.74 13.82 6.77
CA SER A 15 -58.32 14.17 6.97
C SER A 15 -57.55 13.85 5.71
N PHE A 16 -57.19 14.89 4.96
CA PHE A 16 -56.22 14.78 3.87
C PHE A 16 -54.85 14.62 4.46
N PHE A 17 -54.32 13.39 4.47
CA PHE A 17 -52.90 13.13 4.68
C PHE A 17 -52.17 13.57 3.41
N PHE A 18 -51.48 14.70 3.46
CA PHE A 18 -50.45 15.05 2.48
C PHE A 18 -49.24 14.14 2.72
N LEU A 19 -49.12 13.08 1.94
CA LEU A 19 -47.88 12.33 1.80
C LEU A 19 -46.88 13.25 1.08
N ILE A 20 -46.01 13.90 1.84
CA ILE A 20 -44.83 14.60 1.29
C ILE A 20 -43.86 13.51 0.86
N TYR A 21 -43.90 13.20 -0.43
CA TYR A 21 -42.83 12.42 -1.05
C TYR A 21 -41.52 13.26 -0.96
N HIS A 22 -40.65 12.89 -0.02
CA HIS A 22 -39.27 13.33 -0.07
C HIS A 22 -38.61 12.67 -1.31
N ILE A 23 -38.58 13.44 -2.41
CA ILE A 23 -37.75 13.09 -3.55
C ILE A 23 -36.29 13.29 -3.06
N PRO A 24 -35.48 12.23 -2.98
CA PRO A 24 -34.07 12.42 -2.66
C PRO A 24 -33.47 13.27 -3.79
N GLN A 25 -32.93 14.43 -3.43
CA GLN A 25 -32.16 15.25 -4.35
C GLN A 25 -31.03 14.40 -4.91
N PRO A 26 -30.76 14.41 -6.22
CA PRO A 26 -29.62 13.72 -6.77
C PRO A 26 -28.38 14.25 -6.07
N ILE A 27 -27.61 13.36 -5.46
CA ILE A 27 -26.28 13.68 -4.94
C ILE A 27 -25.50 14.17 -6.16
N GLU A 28 -25.27 15.46 -6.25
CA GLU A 28 -24.38 16.04 -7.26
C GLU A 28 -23.04 15.30 -7.13
N ALA A 29 -22.75 14.46 -8.10
CA ALA A 29 -21.45 13.86 -8.23
C ALA A 29 -20.44 15.02 -8.31
N ARG A 30 -19.69 15.23 -7.23
CA ARG A 30 -18.63 16.24 -7.19
C ARG A 30 -17.72 15.99 -8.36
N ASN A 31 -17.69 16.95 -9.27
CA ASN A 31 -16.90 16.91 -10.48
C ASN A 31 -15.41 16.69 -10.10
N PRO A 32 -14.77 15.58 -10.47
CA PRO A 32 -13.37 15.29 -10.08
C PRO A 32 -12.38 16.33 -10.60
N SER A 33 -12.80 17.18 -11.52
CA SER A 33 -11.92 18.15 -12.21
C SER A 33 -11.56 19.40 -11.38
N GLN A 34 -12.07 19.57 -10.14
CA GLN A 34 -11.77 20.75 -9.33
C GLN A 34 -10.65 20.57 -8.30
N PHE A 35 -10.13 19.36 -8.11
CA PHE A 35 -8.92 19.14 -7.31
C PHE A 35 -7.68 19.02 -8.19
N THR A 36 -7.38 20.06 -8.95
CA THR A 36 -6.01 20.30 -9.38
C THR A 36 -5.23 20.76 -8.14
N ILE A 37 -4.80 19.81 -7.32
CA ILE A 37 -3.72 20.07 -6.39
C ILE A 37 -2.49 20.29 -7.27
N LYS A 38 -2.23 21.57 -7.60
CA LYS A 38 -0.89 21.96 -8.05
C LYS A 38 0.04 21.42 -6.97
N PRO A 39 1.02 20.56 -7.31
CA PRO A 39 2.02 20.20 -6.33
C PRO A 39 2.61 21.51 -5.83
N SER A 40 2.26 21.86 -4.59
CA SER A 40 2.78 23.09 -4.01
C SER A 40 4.28 22.90 -3.98
N ARG A 41 5.01 23.77 -4.66
CA ARG A 41 6.47 23.88 -4.56
C ARG A 41 6.81 24.45 -3.16
N HIS A 42 6.21 23.89 -2.12
CA HIS A 42 6.66 24.18 -0.77
C HIS A 42 7.99 23.46 -0.61
N ASN A 43 9.03 24.23 -0.43
CA ASN A 43 10.30 23.68 0.02
C ASN A 43 10.01 22.93 1.31
N VAL A 44 10.22 21.60 1.32
CA VAL A 44 10.14 20.81 2.56
C VAL A 44 11.07 21.46 3.55
N ASN A 45 10.52 21.92 4.67
CA ASN A 45 11.31 22.59 5.68
C ASN A 45 11.82 21.59 6.73
N ILE A 46 12.85 21.97 7.49
CA ILE A 46 13.45 21.11 8.52
C ILE A 46 12.42 20.57 9.55
N PRO A 47 11.44 21.36 10.04
CA PRO A 47 10.37 20.85 10.90
C PRO A 47 9.54 19.70 10.27
N GLU A 48 9.25 19.77 8.98
CA GLU A 48 8.51 18.73 8.27
C GLU A 48 9.32 17.42 8.17
N ILE A 49 10.60 17.52 7.81
CA ILE A 49 11.52 16.37 7.79
C ILE A 49 11.62 15.76 9.19
N LYS A 50 11.77 16.56 10.23
CA LYS A 50 11.84 16.06 11.62
C LYS A 50 10.56 15.32 12.00
N ARG A 51 9.38 15.85 11.64
CA ARG A 51 8.10 15.18 11.88
C ARG A 51 8.03 13.84 11.18
N HIS A 52 8.46 13.76 9.91
CA HIS A 52 8.56 12.53 9.14
C HIS A 52 9.49 11.52 9.80
N LEU A 53 10.71 11.95 10.20
CA LEU A 53 11.66 11.07 10.90
C LEU A 53 11.14 10.59 12.26
N HIS A 54 10.36 11.41 12.97
CA HIS A 54 9.69 10.99 14.22
C HIS A 54 8.61 9.94 13.95
N ARG A 55 7.76 10.16 12.94
CA ARG A 55 6.66 9.25 12.59
C ARG A 55 7.18 7.87 12.23
N PHE A 56 8.30 7.79 11.52
CA PHE A 56 8.84 6.53 11.02
C PHE A 56 9.99 5.94 11.87
N GLY A 57 10.15 6.39 13.12
CA GLY A 57 11.01 5.76 14.12
C GLY A 57 12.47 6.21 14.13
N TYR A 58 12.89 7.07 13.21
CA TYR A 58 14.30 7.53 13.12
C TYR A 58 14.69 8.54 14.19
N LEU A 59 13.72 9.32 14.71
CA LEU A 59 13.89 10.25 15.82
C LEU A 59 12.91 9.90 16.95
N GLN A 60 13.40 9.77 18.16
CA GLN A 60 12.56 9.56 19.35
C GLN A 60 12.36 10.90 20.08
N ARG A 61 11.12 11.17 20.52
CA ARG A 61 10.78 12.43 21.22
C ARG A 61 11.56 12.66 22.52
N ASN A 62 11.93 11.58 23.20
CA ASN A 62 12.54 11.62 24.53
C ASN A 62 13.99 11.12 24.56
N ASN A 63 14.62 10.87 23.44
CA ASN A 63 15.98 10.38 23.37
C ASN A 63 16.88 11.38 22.63
N ASN A 64 17.56 12.24 23.39
CA ASN A 64 18.49 13.26 22.87
C ASN A 64 19.79 12.66 22.31
N ASN A 65 19.96 11.33 22.33
CA ASN A 65 21.21 10.67 21.92
C ASN A 65 21.35 10.50 20.40
N VAL A 66 20.27 10.74 19.62
CA VAL A 66 20.31 10.65 18.16
C VAL A 66 20.20 12.05 17.57
N SER A 67 21.26 12.51 16.89
CA SER A 67 21.23 13.80 16.19
C SER A 67 20.33 13.73 14.93
N PHE A 68 19.87 14.89 14.47
CA PHE A 68 19.11 14.99 13.21
C PHE A 68 19.88 14.41 12.02
N GLU A 69 21.18 14.66 11.93
CA GLU A 69 22.06 14.14 10.88
C GLU A 69 22.16 12.61 10.94
N GLN A 70 22.30 12.03 12.15
CA GLN A 70 22.32 10.57 12.34
C GLN A 70 20.98 9.94 11.95
N ALA A 71 19.87 10.53 12.36
CA ALA A 71 18.53 10.06 11.98
C ALA A 71 18.34 10.07 10.45
N LEU A 72 18.79 11.16 9.81
CA LEU A 72 18.69 11.30 8.38
C LEU A 72 19.59 10.31 7.63
N SER A 73 20.81 10.07 8.14
CA SER A 73 21.70 9.05 7.58
C SER A 73 21.12 7.64 7.69
N ARG A 74 20.44 7.31 8.81
CA ARG A 74 19.71 6.04 8.94
C ARG A 74 18.53 5.94 7.98
N TYR A 75 17.74 7.00 7.85
CA TYR A 75 16.66 7.07 6.88
C TYR A 75 17.16 6.80 5.45
N GLN A 76 18.20 7.52 5.04
CA GLN A 76 18.83 7.35 3.72
C GLN A 76 19.33 5.92 3.52
N LYS A 77 20.01 5.36 4.52
CA LYS A 77 20.50 3.97 4.48
C LYS A 77 19.37 2.96 4.31
N ASN A 78 18.32 3.05 5.14
CA ASN A 78 17.20 2.10 5.14
C ASN A 78 16.41 2.14 3.83
N LEU A 79 16.44 3.27 3.13
CA LEU A 79 15.72 3.46 1.88
C LEU A 79 16.61 3.39 0.62
N GLY A 80 17.84 2.94 0.79
CA GLY A 80 18.79 2.79 -0.34
C GLY A 80 19.06 4.11 -1.06
N LEU A 81 19.05 5.24 -0.33
CA LEU A 81 19.44 6.56 -0.81
C LEU A 81 20.92 6.83 -0.57
N PRO A 82 21.55 7.80 -1.25
CA PRO A 82 22.89 8.28 -0.91
C PRO A 82 22.95 8.72 0.56
N ILE A 83 23.90 8.20 1.33
CA ILE A 83 24.01 8.48 2.77
C ILE A 83 24.81 9.77 2.97
N THR A 84 24.15 10.92 2.92
CA THR A 84 24.78 12.23 3.07
C THR A 84 24.61 12.83 4.46
N GLY A 85 23.65 12.32 5.25
CA GLY A 85 23.21 12.91 6.52
C GLY A 85 22.59 14.30 6.37
N LYS A 86 22.31 14.75 5.14
CA LYS A 86 21.77 16.07 4.82
C LYS A 86 20.43 15.95 4.11
N PRO A 87 19.54 16.94 4.21
CA PRO A 87 18.30 16.99 3.46
C PRO A 87 18.55 17.40 2.00
N ASP A 88 19.24 16.54 1.25
CA ASP A 88 19.50 16.71 -0.17
C ASP A 88 18.24 16.50 -1.04
N SER A 89 18.36 16.75 -2.34
CA SER A 89 17.25 16.66 -3.31
C SER A 89 16.59 15.27 -3.34
N ASP A 90 17.39 14.22 -3.23
CA ASP A 90 16.90 12.83 -3.28
C ASP A 90 16.09 12.52 -2.02
N THR A 91 16.62 12.89 -0.86
CA THR A 91 15.95 12.76 0.42
C THR A 91 14.64 13.56 0.46
N LEU A 92 14.66 14.82 0.01
CA LEU A 92 13.46 15.67 -0.03
C LEU A 92 12.39 15.13 -0.98
N SER A 93 12.81 14.59 -2.12
CA SER A 93 11.91 13.97 -3.08
C SER A 93 11.28 12.72 -2.50
N HIS A 94 12.04 11.95 -1.74
CA HIS A 94 11.59 10.69 -1.14
C HIS A 94 10.62 10.91 0.05
N VAL A 95 10.87 11.90 0.90
CA VAL A 95 9.99 12.27 2.03
C VAL A 95 8.56 12.62 1.58
N ARG A 96 8.40 13.07 0.32
CA ARG A 96 7.10 13.43 -0.27
C ARG A 96 6.35 12.28 -0.91
N LEU A 97 6.97 11.12 -1.06
CA LEU A 97 6.29 9.99 -1.68
C LEU A 97 5.22 9.43 -0.75
N PRO A 98 4.07 9.05 -1.29
CA PRO A 98 3.08 8.26 -0.54
C PRO A 98 3.71 6.95 -0.07
N ARG A 99 3.33 6.51 1.12
CA ARG A 99 3.98 5.37 1.74
C ARG A 99 3.11 4.61 2.74
N CYS A 100 3.55 3.43 3.12
CA CYS A 100 3.06 2.70 4.27
C CYS A 100 3.31 3.45 5.57
N GLY A 101 2.36 3.40 6.50
CA GLY A 101 2.42 4.05 7.81
C GLY A 101 3.27 3.31 8.84
N PHE A 102 3.63 2.05 8.56
CA PHE A 102 4.48 1.29 9.47
C PHE A 102 5.87 1.94 9.63
N PRO A 103 6.40 2.05 10.87
CA PRO A 103 7.74 2.60 11.10
C PRO A 103 8.84 1.75 10.47
N ASP A 104 9.86 2.42 9.90
CA ASP A 104 11.01 1.74 9.28
C ASP A 104 12.05 1.28 10.32
N ASP A 105 12.18 2.04 11.43
CA ASP A 105 13.20 1.84 12.46
C ASP A 105 12.51 1.57 13.79
N VAL A 106 12.12 0.32 14.00
CA VAL A 106 11.35 -0.11 15.19
C VAL A 106 12.27 -0.52 16.35
N ASP A 107 13.54 -0.84 16.08
CA ASP A 107 14.48 -1.22 17.14
C ASP A 107 15.94 -0.88 16.78
N SER A 108 16.39 0.28 17.29
CA SER A 108 17.78 0.74 17.16
C SER A 108 18.79 -0.13 17.92
N LYS A 109 18.34 -1.14 18.67
CA LYS A 109 19.20 -2.02 19.50
C LYS A 109 19.62 -3.30 18.78
N THR A 110 18.92 -3.70 17.73
CA THR A 110 19.34 -4.81 16.89
C THR A 110 20.38 -4.29 15.89
N PRO A 111 21.66 -4.72 15.98
CA PRO A 111 22.62 -4.38 14.94
C PRO A 111 22.08 -4.95 13.61
N PRO A 112 22.19 -4.18 12.50
CA PRO A 112 21.84 -4.72 11.21
C PRO A 112 22.74 -5.92 11.00
N PHE A 113 22.15 -7.11 10.98
CA PHE A 113 22.89 -8.31 10.57
C PHE A 113 23.44 -8.01 9.19
N HIS A 114 24.76 -8.11 9.03
CA HIS A 114 25.46 -8.00 7.77
C HIS A 114 25.10 -9.19 6.87
N THR A 115 23.88 -9.22 6.39
CA THR A 115 23.43 -10.19 5.42
C THR A 115 23.17 -9.47 4.10
N LYS A 116 23.31 -10.18 3.00
CA LYS A 116 22.92 -9.73 1.66
C LYS A 116 21.41 -9.41 1.56
N GLN A 117 20.65 -9.72 2.61
CA GLN A 117 19.21 -9.56 2.76
C GLN A 117 18.88 -8.11 3.10
N LYS A 118 17.87 -7.56 2.46
CA LYS A 118 17.42 -6.18 2.61
C LYS A 118 16.11 -6.09 3.39
N TYR A 119 15.41 -7.22 3.59
CA TYR A 119 14.20 -7.30 4.40
C TYR A 119 14.51 -7.27 5.88
N VAL A 120 13.55 -6.79 6.65
CA VAL A 120 13.55 -6.86 8.12
C VAL A 120 12.25 -7.50 8.62
N TYR A 121 12.20 -7.77 9.91
CA TYR A 121 11.00 -8.28 10.59
C TYR A 121 10.54 -7.31 11.65
N PHE A 122 9.32 -7.48 12.11
CA PHE A 122 8.88 -6.88 13.37
C PHE A 122 9.75 -7.38 14.53
N PRO A 123 9.93 -6.57 15.60
CA PRO A 123 10.62 -7.01 16.80
C PRO A 123 10.04 -8.32 17.34
N GLY A 124 10.91 -9.26 17.68
CA GLY A 124 10.49 -10.58 18.13
C GLY A 124 10.12 -11.55 17.02
N ARG A 125 10.11 -11.14 15.76
CA ARG A 125 9.76 -11.96 14.58
C ARG A 125 8.40 -12.66 14.75
N PRO A 126 7.32 -11.92 15.06
CA PRO A 126 5.99 -12.49 15.22
C PRO A 126 5.55 -13.12 13.90
N ARG A 127 4.81 -14.24 14.04
CA ARG A 127 4.21 -14.95 12.90
C ARG A 127 2.94 -15.63 13.36
N TRP A 128 2.05 -15.92 12.44
CA TRP A 128 0.89 -16.75 12.70
C TRP A 128 1.32 -18.19 12.98
N THR A 129 0.71 -18.80 13.98
CA THR A 129 0.95 -20.19 14.36
C THR A 129 -0.37 -20.94 14.51
N ARG A 130 -0.35 -22.22 14.24
CA ARG A 130 -1.42 -23.17 14.52
C ARG A 130 -0.78 -24.45 15.02
N ASP A 131 -1.60 -25.40 15.44
CA ASP A 131 -1.09 -26.72 15.83
C ASP A 131 -0.30 -27.36 14.69
N ASP A 132 0.87 -27.93 14.99
CA ASP A 132 1.86 -28.41 14.01
C ASP A 132 1.32 -29.44 13.00
N ASN A 133 0.19 -30.08 13.29
CA ASN A 133 -0.45 -31.09 12.43
C ASN A 133 -1.54 -30.53 11.49
N ILE A 134 -1.82 -29.21 11.55
CA ILE A 134 -2.87 -28.59 10.75
C ILE A 134 -2.23 -27.58 9.79
N PRO A 135 -2.49 -27.66 8.47
CA PRO A 135 -2.04 -26.64 7.53
C PRO A 135 -2.48 -25.23 7.96
N LEU A 136 -1.58 -24.28 7.96
CA LEU A 136 -1.90 -22.91 8.36
C LEU A 136 -2.88 -22.30 7.37
N GLN A 137 -4.10 -22.07 7.82
CA GLN A 137 -5.13 -21.34 7.10
C GLN A 137 -5.49 -20.09 7.89
N LEU A 138 -5.46 -18.92 7.23
CA LEU A 138 -5.88 -17.66 7.80
C LEU A 138 -7.17 -17.20 7.14
N THR A 139 -8.10 -16.75 7.97
CA THR A 139 -9.34 -16.15 7.50
C THR A 139 -9.17 -14.64 7.36
N TYR A 140 -9.83 -14.05 6.34
CA TYR A 140 -9.87 -12.60 6.21
C TYR A 140 -11.28 -12.10 5.93
N ALA A 141 -11.60 -10.90 6.41
CA ALA A 141 -12.90 -10.29 6.20
C ALA A 141 -12.76 -8.78 5.96
N PHE A 142 -13.76 -8.23 5.26
CA PHE A 142 -13.87 -6.80 5.01
C PHE A 142 -14.90 -6.17 5.93
N SER A 143 -14.56 -5.01 6.50
CA SER A 143 -15.54 -4.19 7.19
C SER A 143 -16.69 -3.84 6.24
N GLN A 144 -17.91 -4.05 6.67
CA GLN A 144 -19.09 -3.68 5.87
C GLN A 144 -19.39 -2.18 5.92
N GLU A 145 -18.99 -1.51 6.99
CA GLU A 145 -19.24 -0.08 7.20
C GLU A 145 -18.10 0.79 6.67
N ASN A 146 -16.88 0.25 6.68
CA ASN A 146 -15.66 0.97 6.35
C ASN A 146 -15.10 0.51 5.01
N LEU A 147 -15.81 0.78 3.92
CA LEU A 147 -15.36 0.62 2.54
C LEU A 147 -15.26 2.00 1.86
N THR A 148 -14.47 2.08 0.80
CA THR A 148 -14.43 3.26 -0.04
C THR A 148 -15.69 3.37 -0.89
N PRO A 149 -16.28 4.57 -1.08
CA PRO A 149 -17.60 4.70 -1.70
C PRO A 149 -17.58 4.57 -3.23
N TYR A 150 -16.43 4.61 -3.87
CA TYR A 150 -16.30 4.65 -5.34
C TYR A 150 -15.73 3.37 -5.96
N LEU A 151 -15.25 2.41 -5.14
CA LEU A 151 -14.94 1.05 -5.59
C LEU A 151 -16.02 0.10 -5.13
N THR A 152 -16.45 -0.79 -6.02
CA THR A 152 -17.41 -1.83 -5.65
C THR A 152 -16.78 -2.87 -4.72
N PRO A 153 -17.55 -3.48 -3.80
CA PRO A 153 -17.05 -4.57 -2.98
C PRO A 153 -16.43 -5.72 -3.81
N THR A 154 -16.97 -5.99 -4.98
CA THR A 154 -16.44 -7.01 -5.90
C THR A 154 -15.05 -6.65 -6.43
N GLN A 155 -14.81 -5.38 -6.74
CA GLN A 155 -13.49 -4.92 -7.17
C GLN A 155 -12.47 -5.06 -6.04
N ILE A 156 -12.83 -4.61 -4.82
CA ILE A 156 -11.97 -4.71 -3.64
C ILE A 156 -11.63 -6.17 -3.33
N ARG A 157 -12.64 -7.05 -3.25
CA ARG A 157 -12.44 -8.49 -3.00
C ARG A 157 -11.57 -9.16 -4.06
N ARG A 158 -11.72 -8.80 -5.32
CA ARG A 158 -10.87 -9.32 -6.40
C ARG A 158 -9.41 -8.94 -6.19
N VAL A 159 -9.13 -7.67 -5.89
CA VAL A 159 -7.78 -7.16 -5.65
C VAL A 159 -7.12 -7.91 -4.48
N PHE A 160 -7.79 -7.99 -3.34
CA PHE A 160 -7.23 -8.67 -2.17
C PHE A 160 -7.05 -10.16 -2.38
N ARG A 161 -7.97 -10.83 -3.09
CA ARG A 161 -7.79 -12.25 -3.47
C ARG A 161 -6.53 -12.47 -4.29
N HIS A 162 -6.24 -11.59 -5.25
CA HIS A 162 -5.00 -11.67 -6.04
C HIS A 162 -3.78 -11.39 -5.16
N ALA A 163 -3.83 -10.39 -4.28
CA ALA A 163 -2.74 -10.07 -3.37
C ALA A 163 -2.44 -11.23 -2.40
N PHE A 164 -3.45 -11.84 -1.78
CA PHE A 164 -3.28 -13.04 -0.95
C PHE A 164 -2.72 -14.22 -1.73
N ALA A 165 -3.20 -14.44 -2.97
CA ALA A 165 -2.72 -15.54 -3.80
C ALA A 165 -1.22 -15.42 -4.13
N LYS A 166 -0.68 -14.21 -4.27
CA LYS A 166 0.77 -13.99 -4.47
C LYS A 166 1.58 -14.51 -3.28
N TRP A 167 1.20 -14.18 -2.07
CA TRP A 167 1.87 -14.69 -0.87
C TRP A 167 1.66 -16.20 -0.68
N ALA A 168 0.44 -16.70 -0.88
CA ALA A 168 0.16 -18.14 -0.83
C ALA A 168 0.96 -18.95 -1.85
N SER A 169 1.34 -18.37 -2.97
CA SER A 169 2.15 -19.07 -3.98
C SER A 169 3.58 -19.37 -3.52
N VAL A 170 4.10 -18.65 -2.54
CA VAL A 170 5.49 -18.76 -2.09
C VAL A 170 5.66 -19.41 -0.70
N ILE A 171 4.60 -19.44 0.12
CA ILE A 171 4.60 -20.04 1.48
C ILE A 171 3.47 -21.07 1.62
N PRO A 172 3.57 -22.04 2.56
CA PRO A 172 2.53 -23.06 2.79
C PRO A 172 1.40 -22.52 3.69
N VAL A 173 0.87 -21.33 3.34
CA VAL A 173 -0.26 -20.67 4.03
C VAL A 173 -1.39 -20.48 3.05
N SER A 174 -2.61 -20.80 3.44
CA SER A 174 -3.82 -20.52 2.67
C SER A 174 -4.63 -19.41 3.30
N PHE A 175 -5.37 -18.68 2.46
CA PHE A 175 -6.23 -17.56 2.88
C PHE A 175 -7.64 -17.79 2.42
N VAL A 176 -8.62 -17.62 3.32
CA VAL A 176 -10.05 -17.84 3.04
C VAL A 176 -10.85 -16.61 3.47
N GLU A 177 -11.64 -16.09 2.54
CA GLU A 177 -12.58 -15.01 2.84
C GLU A 177 -13.73 -15.52 3.72
N THR A 178 -14.08 -14.77 4.76
CA THR A 178 -15.24 -15.02 5.63
C THR A 178 -16.11 -13.77 5.69
N GLU A 179 -17.40 -13.95 5.97
CA GLU A 179 -18.32 -12.83 6.23
C GLU A 179 -18.28 -12.40 7.71
N ASP A 180 -17.73 -13.21 8.58
CA ASP A 180 -17.60 -12.91 10.02
C ASP A 180 -16.35 -12.04 10.26
N TYR A 181 -16.56 -10.72 10.30
CA TYR A 181 -15.50 -9.74 10.51
C TYR A 181 -14.89 -9.83 11.91
N ASP A 182 -15.71 -10.14 12.92
CA ASP A 182 -15.28 -10.09 14.31
C ASP A 182 -14.33 -11.24 14.66
N THR A 183 -14.52 -12.40 14.06
CA THR A 183 -13.72 -13.61 14.31
C THR A 183 -12.63 -13.85 13.25
N ALA A 184 -12.61 -13.05 12.16
CA ALA A 184 -11.57 -13.18 11.14
C ALA A 184 -10.17 -12.91 11.72
N ASP A 185 -9.18 -13.69 11.26
CA ASP A 185 -7.77 -13.47 11.59
C ASP A 185 -7.27 -12.13 11.05
N ILE A 186 -7.66 -11.77 9.83
CA ILE A 186 -7.26 -10.55 9.15
C ILE A 186 -8.48 -9.68 8.89
N LYS A 187 -8.45 -8.44 9.40
CA LYS A 187 -9.57 -7.50 9.37
C LYS A 187 -9.23 -6.30 8.51
N ILE A 188 -9.91 -6.16 7.38
CA ILE A 188 -9.60 -5.17 6.35
C ILE A 188 -10.67 -4.07 6.33
N GLY A 189 -10.23 -2.80 6.38
CA GLY A 189 -11.15 -1.66 6.33
C GLY A 189 -10.50 -0.38 5.80
N PHE A 190 -11.34 0.54 5.31
CA PHE A 190 -10.94 1.86 4.84
C PHE A 190 -11.38 2.92 5.85
N PHE A 191 -10.45 3.61 6.46
CA PHE A 191 -10.69 4.57 7.52
C PHE A 191 -10.20 5.96 7.12
N ALA A 192 -10.64 7.01 7.80
CA ALA A 192 -10.22 8.36 7.54
C ALA A 192 -9.82 9.06 8.84
N GLY A 193 -8.72 9.83 8.80
CA GLY A 193 -8.25 10.60 9.95
C GLY A 193 -8.00 9.74 11.18
N ASP A 194 -8.37 10.27 12.36
CA ASP A 194 -8.31 9.52 13.59
C ASP A 194 -9.46 8.50 13.65
N HIS A 195 -9.12 7.23 13.74
CA HIS A 195 -10.06 6.11 13.76
C HIS A 195 -9.85 5.18 14.98
N GLY A 196 -9.20 5.71 16.01
CA GLY A 196 -9.15 5.11 17.35
C GLY A 196 -8.08 4.03 17.56
N ASP A 197 -7.15 3.86 16.64
CA ASP A 197 -6.06 2.87 16.77
C ASP A 197 -4.70 3.50 17.12
N GLY A 198 -4.65 4.82 17.21
CA GLY A 198 -3.44 5.59 17.56
C GLY A 198 -2.57 6.00 16.37
N GLU A 199 -2.93 5.54 15.14
CA GLU A 199 -2.19 5.81 13.90
C GLU A 199 -3.08 6.54 12.89
N PRO A 200 -3.39 7.84 13.09
CA PRO A 200 -4.32 8.57 12.25
C PRO A 200 -3.81 8.72 10.83
N PHE A 201 -4.75 8.63 9.86
CA PHE A 201 -4.48 8.94 8.47
C PHE A 201 -4.41 10.45 8.22
N ASP A 202 -3.66 10.85 7.19
CA ASP A 202 -3.35 12.26 6.90
C ASP A 202 -3.97 12.76 5.58
N GLY A 203 -4.79 11.93 4.92
CA GLY A 203 -5.52 12.29 3.69
C GLY A 203 -4.75 11.97 2.42
N VAL A 204 -5.17 12.60 1.32
CA VAL A 204 -4.66 12.27 -0.03
C VAL A 204 -3.14 12.43 -0.12
N LEU A 205 -2.46 11.37 -0.50
CA LEU A 205 -1.01 11.23 -0.61
C LEU A 205 -0.32 11.51 0.74
N GLY A 206 0.23 10.54 1.31
CA GLY A 206 0.87 10.57 2.63
C GLY A 206 1.01 9.16 3.12
N VAL A 207 0.31 8.81 4.18
CA VAL A 207 0.20 7.43 4.64
C VAL A 207 -0.98 6.75 3.95
N LEU A 208 -0.67 5.81 3.06
CA LEU A 208 -1.66 5.08 2.26
C LEU A 208 -2.42 4.04 3.07
N ALA A 209 -1.70 3.34 3.92
CA ALA A 209 -2.21 2.23 4.73
C ALA A 209 -1.26 1.93 5.88
N HIS A 210 -1.73 1.17 6.86
CA HIS A 210 -0.90 0.58 7.89
C HIS A 210 -1.49 -0.74 8.37
N THR A 211 -0.62 -1.60 8.89
CA THR A 211 -0.99 -2.93 9.35
C THR A 211 -0.32 -3.24 10.67
N PHE A 212 -1.03 -3.98 11.52
CA PHE A 212 -0.49 -4.49 12.78
C PHE A 212 0.11 -5.88 12.58
N SER A 213 1.20 -6.15 13.31
CA SER A 213 1.90 -7.44 13.23
C SER A 213 1.02 -8.63 13.62
N PRO A 214 1.41 -9.86 13.26
CA PRO A 214 0.77 -11.07 13.79
C PRO A 214 0.78 -11.10 15.35
N GLU A 215 -0.24 -11.56 16.04
CA GLU A 215 -1.51 -12.09 15.50
C GLU A 215 -2.66 -11.06 15.66
N ASN A 216 -2.35 -9.78 15.51
CA ASN A 216 -3.37 -8.71 15.55
C ASN A 216 -4.21 -8.67 14.26
N GLY A 217 -3.57 -8.72 13.10
CA GLY A 217 -4.19 -8.88 11.79
C GLY A 217 -5.03 -7.71 11.27
N ARG A 218 -5.05 -6.54 11.91
CA ARG A 218 -5.75 -5.37 11.39
C ARG A 218 -4.98 -4.76 10.24
N LEU A 219 -5.67 -4.51 9.11
CA LEU A 219 -5.16 -3.87 7.91
C LEU A 219 -6.07 -2.70 7.55
N HIS A 220 -5.57 -1.49 7.75
CA HIS A 220 -6.29 -0.25 7.55
C HIS A 220 -5.74 0.51 6.35
N LEU A 221 -6.65 0.97 5.46
CA LEU A 221 -6.33 1.77 4.28
C LEU A 221 -6.93 3.16 4.45
N ASP A 222 -6.22 4.20 3.98
CA ASP A 222 -6.76 5.56 4.01
C ASP A 222 -7.91 5.70 3.01
N LYS A 223 -9.10 5.98 3.53
CA LYS A 223 -10.32 6.18 2.75
C LYS A 223 -10.28 7.44 1.87
N ALA A 224 -9.42 8.40 2.21
CA ALA A 224 -9.29 9.64 1.48
C ALA A 224 -8.46 9.52 0.19
N GLU A 225 -7.73 8.41 0.03
CA GLU A 225 -6.93 8.18 -1.17
C GLU A 225 -7.77 7.94 -2.43
N THR A 226 -7.20 8.29 -3.57
CA THR A 226 -7.78 7.92 -4.87
C THR A 226 -7.29 6.54 -5.28
N TRP A 227 -7.99 5.50 -4.83
CA TRP A 227 -7.66 4.12 -5.12
C TRP A 227 -7.97 3.74 -6.56
N ALA A 228 -7.02 3.14 -7.26
CA ALA A 228 -7.20 2.59 -8.59
C ALA A 228 -7.10 1.06 -8.57
N VAL A 229 -8.01 0.40 -9.28
CA VAL A 229 -7.92 -1.03 -9.62
C VAL A 229 -7.50 -1.21 -11.07
N ASP A 230 -7.69 -0.18 -11.89
CA ASP A 230 -7.23 -0.07 -13.27
C ASP A 230 -6.94 1.40 -13.61
N PHE A 231 -5.70 1.68 -14.00
CA PHE A 231 -5.29 3.02 -14.42
C PHE A 231 -5.82 3.43 -15.82
N HIS A 232 -6.47 2.51 -16.54
CA HIS A 232 -7.22 2.87 -17.75
C HIS A 232 -8.60 3.44 -17.42
N GLU A 233 -9.18 3.08 -16.28
CA GLU A 233 -10.44 3.62 -15.79
C GLU A 233 -10.20 4.86 -14.91
N GLU A 234 -9.33 4.74 -13.89
CA GLU A 234 -8.97 5.86 -13.01
C GLU A 234 -7.86 6.72 -13.62
N LYS A 235 -8.20 7.97 -13.99
CA LYS A 235 -7.29 8.91 -14.69
C LYS A 235 -6.59 9.91 -13.79
N SER A 236 -6.95 9.99 -12.51
CA SER A 236 -6.33 10.92 -11.56
C SER A 236 -4.81 10.75 -11.53
N THR A 237 -4.09 11.86 -11.52
CA THR A 237 -2.62 11.88 -11.43
C THR A 237 -2.12 11.48 -10.04
N VAL A 238 -3.00 11.51 -9.04
CA VAL A 238 -2.72 11.10 -7.66
C VAL A 238 -3.22 9.68 -7.34
N ALA A 239 -3.76 8.97 -8.35
CA ALA A 239 -4.29 7.62 -8.15
C ALA A 239 -3.22 6.63 -7.70
N VAL A 240 -3.56 5.82 -6.70
CA VAL A 240 -2.71 4.80 -6.09
C VAL A 240 -3.25 3.41 -6.42
N ASP A 241 -2.39 2.50 -6.85
CA ASP A 241 -2.78 1.11 -7.16
C ASP A 241 -3.12 0.35 -5.87
N LEU A 242 -4.38 -0.04 -5.74
CA LEU A 242 -4.87 -0.75 -4.55
C LEU A 242 -4.21 -2.14 -4.40
N GLU A 243 -3.94 -2.84 -5.51
CA GLU A 243 -3.32 -4.17 -5.45
C GLU A 243 -1.88 -4.10 -4.94
N SER A 244 -1.12 -3.10 -5.36
CA SER A 244 0.25 -2.88 -4.87
C SER A 244 0.28 -2.63 -3.37
N VAL A 245 -0.62 -1.80 -2.85
CA VAL A 245 -0.73 -1.53 -1.42
C VAL A 245 -1.22 -2.78 -0.67
N ALA A 246 -2.21 -3.50 -1.20
CA ALA A 246 -2.69 -4.74 -0.58
C ALA A 246 -1.58 -5.81 -0.48
N VAL A 247 -0.77 -5.99 -1.53
CA VAL A 247 0.38 -6.92 -1.50
C VAL A 247 1.37 -6.51 -0.41
N HIS A 248 1.70 -5.22 -0.32
CA HIS A 248 2.61 -4.69 0.70
C HIS A 248 2.07 -4.92 2.12
N GLU A 249 0.84 -4.51 2.39
CA GLU A 249 0.24 -4.60 3.73
C GLU A 249 0.05 -6.06 4.18
N ILE A 250 -0.27 -6.98 3.26
CA ILE A 250 -0.33 -8.42 3.58
C ILE A 250 1.05 -8.95 4.00
N GLY A 251 2.15 -8.44 3.44
CA GLY A 251 3.49 -8.78 3.91
C GLY A 251 3.69 -8.41 5.39
N HIS A 252 3.19 -7.26 5.84
CA HIS A 252 3.17 -6.89 7.25
C HIS A 252 2.27 -7.80 8.09
N VAL A 253 1.07 -8.13 7.61
CA VAL A 253 0.19 -9.13 8.25
C VAL A 253 0.94 -10.45 8.47
N LEU A 254 1.85 -10.80 7.57
CA LEU A 254 2.68 -12.02 7.67
C LEU A 254 3.92 -11.87 8.55
N GLY A 255 4.22 -10.67 9.06
CA GLY A 255 5.35 -10.44 9.98
C GLY A 255 6.60 -9.84 9.34
N LEU A 256 6.56 -9.49 8.05
CA LEU A 256 7.64 -8.75 7.39
C LEU A 256 7.60 -7.28 7.79
N GLY A 257 8.75 -6.68 8.04
CA GLY A 257 8.94 -5.23 8.04
C GLY A 257 9.29 -4.70 6.65
N HIS A 258 9.72 -3.44 6.58
CA HIS A 258 10.10 -2.85 5.29
C HIS A 258 11.41 -3.42 4.74
N SER A 259 11.52 -3.44 3.42
CA SER A 259 12.76 -3.77 2.70
C SER A 259 13.44 -2.51 2.17
N SER A 260 14.78 -2.49 2.17
CA SER A 260 15.55 -1.43 1.48
C SER A 260 15.75 -1.70 -0.02
N ALA A 261 15.26 -2.82 -0.54
CA ALA A 261 15.24 -3.12 -1.97
C ALA A 261 14.13 -2.33 -2.66
N LYS A 262 14.47 -1.41 -3.56
CA LYS A 262 13.49 -0.52 -4.21
C LYS A 262 12.43 -1.28 -5.02
N ASP A 263 12.78 -2.45 -5.54
CA ASP A 263 11.91 -3.29 -6.36
C ASP A 263 11.09 -4.28 -5.51
N ALA A 264 11.38 -4.43 -4.22
CA ALA A 264 10.61 -5.28 -3.32
C ALA A 264 9.19 -4.77 -3.13
N ALA A 265 8.22 -5.69 -3.01
CA ALA A 265 6.87 -5.35 -2.60
C ALA A 265 6.87 -4.69 -1.22
N MET A 266 7.78 -5.10 -0.31
CA MET A 266 7.94 -4.53 1.03
C MET A 266 8.72 -3.21 1.08
N TYR A 267 9.07 -2.58 -0.05
CA TYR A 267 9.63 -1.23 -0.04
C TYR A 267 8.57 -0.20 0.36
N PRO A 268 8.82 0.71 1.31
CA PRO A 268 7.76 1.45 2.00
C PRO A 268 7.03 2.49 1.16
N THR A 269 7.55 2.92 0.02
CA THR A 269 6.93 3.97 -0.80
C THR A 269 6.40 3.44 -2.12
N LEU A 270 5.28 4.04 -2.56
CA LEU A 270 4.67 3.76 -3.85
C LEU A 270 4.35 5.08 -4.57
N LYS A 271 4.94 5.30 -5.75
CA LYS A 271 4.62 6.50 -6.54
C LYS A 271 3.19 6.42 -7.07
N PRO A 272 2.44 7.54 -7.11
CA PRO A 272 1.16 7.57 -7.80
C PRO A 272 1.29 7.03 -9.24
N ARG A 273 0.26 6.34 -9.70
CA ARG A 273 0.19 5.71 -11.02
C ARG A 273 1.29 4.68 -11.31
N SER A 274 1.93 4.16 -10.28
CA SER A 274 2.84 3.01 -10.41
C SER A 274 2.20 1.75 -9.86
N LYS A 275 2.60 0.60 -10.42
CA LYS A 275 2.15 -0.73 -9.99
C LYS A 275 3.35 -1.56 -9.55
N LYS A 276 3.27 -2.16 -8.35
CA LYS A 276 4.28 -3.00 -7.74
C LYS A 276 3.61 -4.17 -7.04
N VAL A 277 3.24 -5.18 -7.80
CA VAL A 277 2.46 -6.32 -7.31
C VAL A 277 3.24 -7.63 -7.26
N ASP A 278 4.41 -7.68 -7.88
CA ASP A 278 5.21 -8.90 -7.92
C ASP A 278 6.17 -8.96 -6.74
N LEU A 279 6.23 -10.12 -6.10
CA LEU A 279 7.19 -10.37 -5.02
C LEU A 279 8.58 -10.57 -5.64
N ASN A 280 9.57 -9.87 -5.12
CA ASN A 280 10.95 -10.11 -5.52
C ASN A 280 11.62 -11.16 -4.60
N VAL A 281 12.87 -11.50 -4.90
CA VAL A 281 13.63 -12.50 -4.11
C VAL A 281 13.74 -12.11 -2.63
N ASP A 282 13.88 -10.81 -2.31
CA ASP A 282 13.99 -10.34 -0.93
C ASP A 282 12.70 -10.59 -0.14
N ASP A 283 11.54 -10.28 -0.74
CA ASP A 283 10.22 -10.54 -0.16
C ASP A 283 10.01 -12.05 0.09
N VAL A 284 10.32 -12.86 -0.92
CA VAL A 284 10.12 -14.31 -0.88
C VAL A 284 11.01 -14.97 0.17
N VAL A 285 12.31 -14.66 0.18
CA VAL A 285 13.24 -15.23 1.16
C VAL A 285 12.85 -14.78 2.57
N GLY A 286 12.41 -13.52 2.72
CA GLY A 286 11.95 -12.99 4.00
C GLY A 286 10.77 -13.79 4.56
N VAL A 287 9.70 -13.94 3.78
CA VAL A 287 8.49 -14.62 4.25
C VAL A 287 8.70 -16.14 4.40
N GLN A 288 9.48 -16.76 3.53
CA GLN A 288 9.82 -18.18 3.64
C GLN A 288 10.64 -18.50 4.90
N SER A 289 11.44 -17.56 5.38
CA SER A 289 12.17 -17.72 6.64
C SER A 289 11.26 -17.72 7.88
N LEU A 290 9.99 -17.27 7.75
CA LEU A 290 8.98 -17.31 8.81
C LEU A 290 8.09 -18.56 8.72
N TYR A 291 7.71 -18.98 7.52
CA TYR A 291 6.68 -20.00 7.30
C TYR A 291 7.14 -21.24 6.54
N GLY A 292 8.38 -21.25 6.05
CA GLY A 292 8.84 -22.30 5.11
C GLY A 292 8.39 -22.00 3.67
N THR A 293 8.80 -22.89 2.77
CA THR A 293 8.58 -22.76 1.32
C THR A 293 7.34 -23.54 0.91
N ASN A 294 6.48 -22.94 0.07
CA ASN A 294 5.41 -23.68 -0.60
C ASN A 294 6.04 -24.80 -1.45
N PRO A 295 5.62 -26.08 -1.30
CA PRO A 295 6.20 -27.21 -2.03
C PRO A 295 6.16 -27.05 -3.57
N ASN A 296 5.22 -26.26 -4.09
CA ASN A 296 5.07 -26.00 -5.52
C ASN A 296 5.88 -24.77 -6.01
N PHE A 297 6.55 -24.05 -5.10
CA PHE A 297 7.30 -22.84 -5.45
C PHE A 297 8.69 -23.19 -6.02
N ASN A 298 9.05 -22.51 -7.10
CA ASN A 298 10.37 -22.66 -7.73
C ASN A 298 11.18 -21.36 -7.70
N LEU A 299 12.09 -21.26 -6.75
CA LEU A 299 12.97 -20.09 -6.58
C LEU A 299 13.87 -19.87 -7.82
N SER A 300 14.34 -20.93 -8.47
CA SER A 300 15.18 -20.81 -9.67
C SER A 300 14.45 -20.11 -10.83
N GLY A 301 13.14 -20.34 -10.95
CA GLY A 301 12.30 -19.62 -11.91
C GLY A 301 12.20 -18.13 -11.62
N LEU A 302 12.06 -17.75 -10.34
CA LEU A 302 12.03 -16.35 -9.93
C LEU A 302 13.37 -15.65 -10.19
N LEU A 303 14.48 -16.28 -9.83
CA LEU A 303 15.83 -15.75 -10.08
C LEU A 303 16.13 -15.58 -11.58
N ALA A 304 15.70 -16.52 -12.42
CA ALA A 304 15.85 -16.42 -13.86
C ALA A 304 15.02 -15.27 -14.45
N SER A 305 13.83 -15.03 -13.93
CA SER A 305 12.96 -13.92 -14.30
C SER A 305 13.59 -12.57 -13.97
N GLU A 306 14.11 -12.38 -12.75
CA GLU A 306 14.79 -11.14 -12.33
C GLU A 306 16.06 -10.86 -13.15
N THR A 307 16.85 -11.90 -13.44
CA THR A 307 18.05 -11.76 -14.27
C THR A 307 17.69 -11.33 -15.69
N SER A 308 16.62 -11.89 -16.26
CA SER A 308 16.15 -11.55 -17.61
C SER A 308 15.64 -10.10 -17.69
N THR A 309 14.93 -9.64 -16.67
CA THR A 309 14.44 -8.24 -16.61
C THR A 309 15.59 -7.24 -16.46
N ASN A 310 16.60 -7.55 -15.66
CA ASN A 310 17.78 -6.71 -15.49
C ASN A 310 18.61 -6.62 -16.80
N LEU A 311 18.84 -7.74 -17.47
CA LEU A 311 19.52 -7.76 -18.78
C LEU A 311 18.74 -7.00 -19.85
N ALA A 312 17.40 -7.07 -19.84
CA ALA A 312 16.56 -6.30 -20.76
C ALA A 312 16.59 -4.80 -20.47
N ALA A 313 16.72 -4.38 -19.22
CA ALA A 313 16.88 -2.99 -18.82
C ALA A 313 18.26 -2.46 -19.25
N ASP A 314 19.34 -3.19 -19.00
CA ASP A 314 20.69 -2.86 -19.41
C ASP A 314 20.85 -2.87 -20.94
N GLY A 315 20.22 -3.83 -21.62
CA GLY A 315 20.23 -3.92 -23.08
C GLY A 315 19.52 -2.77 -23.79
N LYS A 316 18.54 -2.12 -23.15
CA LYS A 316 17.93 -0.90 -23.67
C LYS A 316 18.86 0.32 -23.60
N LEU A 317 19.71 0.39 -22.56
CA LEU A 317 20.74 1.43 -22.46
C LEU A 317 21.83 1.25 -23.54
N VAL A 318 22.33 0.00 -23.71
CA VAL A 318 23.38 -0.31 -24.70
C VAL A 318 22.86 -0.14 -26.13
N ARG A 319 21.57 -0.42 -26.39
CA ARG A 319 20.97 -0.26 -27.73
C ARG A 319 20.79 1.23 -28.12
N SER A 320 20.62 2.12 -27.14
CA SER A 320 20.55 3.57 -27.44
C SER A 320 21.92 4.18 -27.76
N GLU A 321 23.00 3.65 -27.18
CA GLU A 321 24.37 4.10 -27.49
C GLU A 321 24.97 3.36 -28.70
N GLY A 322 24.62 2.08 -28.90
CA GLY A 322 25.10 1.27 -30.04
C GLY A 322 24.55 1.70 -31.41
N MET A 323 23.39 2.37 -31.45
CA MET A 323 22.83 2.86 -32.72
C MET A 323 23.59 4.05 -33.33
N ILE A 324 24.43 4.75 -32.55
CA ILE A 324 25.25 5.85 -33.02
C ILE A 324 26.57 5.36 -33.65
N TYR A 325 27.05 4.17 -33.23
CA TYR A 325 28.30 3.61 -33.73
C TYR A 325 28.17 2.66 -34.94
N SER A 326 26.98 2.06 -35.16
CA SER A 326 26.78 1.11 -36.27
C SER A 326 26.58 1.80 -37.64
N THR A 327 26.18 3.03 -37.66
CA THR A 327 26.05 3.83 -38.93
C THR A 327 27.35 4.36 -39.46
N LEU A 328 28.42 4.42 -38.65
CA LEU A 328 29.74 4.85 -39.10
C LEU A 328 30.63 3.71 -39.62
N SER A 329 30.40 2.43 -39.17
CA SER A 329 31.19 1.28 -39.62
C SER A 329 30.79 0.77 -41.00
N THR A 330 29.53 0.90 -41.40
CA THR A 330 29.04 0.45 -42.73
C THR A 330 29.45 1.36 -43.88
N LEU A 331 29.82 2.62 -43.60
CA LEU A 331 30.35 3.53 -44.63
C LEU A 331 31.84 3.30 -44.94
N PHE A 332 32.60 2.64 -44.02
CA PHE A 332 34.04 2.35 -44.24
C PHE A 332 34.30 1.05 -44.99
N VAL A 333 33.38 0.10 -45.05
CA VAL A 333 33.54 -1.20 -45.74
C VAL A 333 33.14 -1.10 -47.24
N LEU A 334 32.31 -0.14 -47.62
CA LEU A 334 31.92 0.04 -49.03
C LEU A 334 32.91 0.94 -49.83
N GLY A 335 33.91 1.54 -49.15
CA GLY A 335 34.95 2.36 -49.80
C GLY A 335 36.17 1.59 -50.30
N PHE A 336 36.32 0.29 -50.00
CA PHE A 336 37.49 -0.52 -50.38
C PHE A 336 37.24 -1.58 -51.46
N LEU A 337 36.06 -1.61 -52.08
CA LEU A 337 35.73 -2.55 -53.16
C LEU A 337 35.60 -1.94 -54.57
N ASN A 338 36.01 -0.68 -54.73
CA ASN A 338 36.11 -0.02 -56.04
C ASN A 338 37.47 0.71 -56.21
N LEU A 339 38.56 -0.05 -56.16
CA LEU A 339 39.85 0.31 -56.77
C LEU A 339 40.51 -0.94 -57.30
#